data_b14c3bd37ac72ab1fc7f6e1e5e266dc8
#
_entry.id   b14c3bd37ac72ab1fc7f6e1e5e266dc8
#
_cell.length_a   1.000
_cell.length_b   1.000
_cell.length_c   1.000
_cell.angle_alpha   90.00
_cell.angle_beta   90.00
_cell.angle_gamma   90.00
#
_symmetry.space_group_name_H-M   'P 1'
#
loop_
_entity.id
_entity.type
_entity.pdbx_description
1 polymer ?
#
loop_
_entity_poly.entity_id
_entity_poly.type
_entity_poly.pdbx_seq_one_letter_code
_entity_poly.pdbx_strand_id
1 'polypeptide(L)'
;MRRAESAATIAQFLNILLLQLKRVGDLILTMPTMVALRENFPDARITLLISSECADMSPAIPNVDRILITQRNLRDIAGFIALARERFDYCIDFTRNDRSAFLAFLSGARRRVVSYRVRDQSKTRARIYNQFVDNRMRDMHTVDYNLALAEPLGVRNASRAVRLELPILVREKAKRLRRDSEIGSHFIIFHPGSARVEKFWDPARWAQVINHAGQNTDVDLVLTSGASRIEQLHIAEIKAKTRRRIVDLSGRTDLLTLAALIEQARLLVTVDSAPMHLAAAMQTPQVVLFGPTNPFHWRPRESPSLILQGKSAIPLTEFTPVQPRFPMSQISTDAVIGAMNSPLLFAATQSS
;
A
#
# COMPACT_ATOMS: atom_id res chain seq x y z
N MET A 1 -25.77 -32.10 -15.44
CA MET A 1 -25.41 -31.18 -16.52
C MET A 1 -26.16 -29.84 -16.46
N ARG A 2 -27.49 -29.75 -16.36
CA ARG A 2 -28.22 -28.45 -16.38
C ARG A 2 -27.91 -27.45 -15.25
N ARG A 3 -27.41 -27.87 -14.08
CA ARG A 3 -27.02 -26.95 -12.97
C ARG A 3 -25.64 -26.27 -13.16
N ALA A 4 -24.74 -26.86 -13.94
CA ALA A 4 -23.42 -26.29 -14.20
C ALA A 4 -23.50 -25.18 -15.30
N GLU A 5 -24.35 -25.36 -16.31
CA GLU A 5 -24.58 -24.36 -17.34
C GLU A 5 -25.24 -23.08 -16.80
N SER A 6 -26.14 -23.20 -15.78
CA SER A 6 -26.75 -22.05 -15.12
C SER A 6 -25.74 -21.20 -14.30
N ALA A 7 -24.70 -21.81 -13.73
CA ALA A 7 -23.69 -21.08 -13.00
C ALA A 7 -22.73 -20.30 -13.91
N ALA A 8 -22.36 -20.87 -15.05
CA ALA A 8 -21.51 -20.21 -16.05
C ALA A 8 -22.21 -19.02 -16.73
N THR A 9 -23.50 -19.13 -16.99
CA THR A 9 -24.29 -18.05 -17.63
C THR A 9 -24.51 -16.85 -16.70
N ILE A 10 -24.54 -17.05 -15.36
CA ILE A 10 -24.70 -15.97 -14.37
C ILE A 10 -23.40 -15.18 -14.17
N ALA A 11 -22.25 -15.77 -14.44
CA ALA A 11 -20.94 -15.11 -14.30
C ALA A 11 -20.69 -14.02 -15.37
N GLN A 12 -21.36 -14.10 -16.51
CA GLN A 12 -21.08 -13.28 -17.70
C GLN A 12 -21.45 -11.79 -17.58
N PHE A 13 -22.19 -11.37 -16.54
CA PHE A 13 -22.64 -9.98 -16.36
C PHE A 13 -22.57 -9.48 -14.91
N LEU A 14 -21.60 -9.98 -14.13
CA LEU A 14 -21.48 -9.61 -12.73
C LEU A 14 -21.03 -8.14 -12.61
N ASN A 15 -21.78 -7.32 -11.86
CA ASN A 15 -21.42 -5.92 -11.57
C ASN A 15 -21.04 -5.78 -10.10
N ILE A 16 -19.76 -5.46 -9.85
CA ILE A 16 -19.14 -5.45 -8.53
C ILE A 16 -18.71 -4.03 -8.17
N LEU A 17 -19.14 -3.55 -7.01
CA LEU A 17 -18.68 -2.31 -6.40
C LEU A 17 -17.68 -2.62 -5.27
N LEU A 18 -16.54 -1.98 -5.29
CA LEU A 18 -15.51 -2.03 -4.26
C LEU A 18 -15.41 -0.67 -3.56
N LEU A 19 -15.53 -0.63 -2.23
CA LEU A 19 -15.43 0.58 -1.43
C LEU A 19 -14.12 0.58 -0.62
N GLN A 20 -13.15 1.44 -1.00
CA GLN A 20 -11.89 1.63 -0.27
C GLN A 20 -11.62 3.12 -0.02
N LEU A 21 -12.14 3.65 1.08
CA LEU A 21 -12.08 5.08 1.42
C LEU A 21 -11.00 5.41 2.45
N LYS A 22 -10.06 4.50 2.69
CA LYS A 22 -8.95 4.70 3.60
C LYS A 22 -7.74 5.31 2.87
N ARG A 23 -6.57 5.21 3.50
CA ARG A 23 -5.31 5.76 3.00
C ARG A 23 -4.72 4.94 1.86
N VAL A 24 -3.71 5.52 1.20
CA VAL A 24 -2.98 4.90 0.07
C VAL A 24 -2.44 3.51 0.38
N GLY A 25 -1.83 3.29 1.55
CA GLY A 25 -1.35 1.96 1.95
C GLY A 25 -2.46 0.91 2.03
N ASP A 26 -3.63 1.28 2.58
CA ASP A 26 -4.81 0.38 2.62
C ASP A 26 -5.32 0.07 1.20
N LEU A 27 -5.30 1.06 0.30
CA LEU A 27 -5.68 0.88 -1.11
C LEU A 27 -4.75 -0.12 -1.81
N ILE A 28 -3.43 0.07 -1.67
CA ILE A 28 -2.43 -0.84 -2.26
C ILE A 28 -2.63 -2.27 -1.74
N LEU A 29 -2.87 -2.45 -0.44
CA LEU A 29 -3.11 -3.76 0.17
C LEU A 29 -4.49 -4.38 -0.19
N THR A 30 -5.34 -3.65 -0.91
CA THR A 30 -6.61 -4.17 -1.47
C THR A 30 -6.42 -4.68 -2.91
N MET A 31 -5.35 -4.29 -3.61
CA MET A 31 -5.12 -4.67 -5.01
C MET A 31 -5.08 -6.18 -5.27
N PRO A 32 -4.50 -7.03 -4.40
CA PRO A 32 -4.58 -8.48 -4.57
C PRO A 32 -6.03 -8.99 -4.68
N THR A 33 -6.98 -8.37 -3.98
CA THR A 33 -8.40 -8.73 -4.11
C THR A 33 -8.97 -8.31 -5.45
N MET A 34 -8.54 -7.17 -6.03
CA MET A 34 -8.98 -6.75 -7.37
C MET A 34 -8.46 -7.71 -8.45
N VAL A 35 -7.18 -8.10 -8.35
CA VAL A 35 -6.59 -9.12 -9.23
C VAL A 35 -7.37 -10.43 -9.14
N ALA A 36 -7.60 -10.92 -7.93
CA ALA A 36 -8.32 -12.17 -7.68
C ALA A 36 -9.76 -12.13 -8.23
N LEU A 37 -10.45 -11.01 -8.09
CA LEU A 37 -11.79 -10.82 -8.67
C LEU A 37 -11.74 -10.88 -10.20
N ARG A 38 -10.78 -10.21 -10.84
CA ARG A 38 -10.62 -10.23 -12.30
C ARG A 38 -10.27 -11.63 -12.82
N GLU A 39 -9.38 -12.36 -12.15
CA GLU A 39 -8.99 -13.71 -12.51
C GLU A 39 -10.14 -14.71 -12.42
N ASN A 40 -10.99 -14.59 -11.38
CA ASN A 40 -12.15 -15.47 -11.18
C ASN A 40 -13.38 -15.06 -12.00
N PHE A 41 -13.49 -13.78 -12.38
CA PHE A 41 -14.61 -13.19 -13.11
C PHE A 41 -14.11 -12.28 -14.22
N PRO A 42 -13.54 -12.82 -15.32
CA PRO A 42 -12.93 -12.03 -16.39
C PRO A 42 -13.88 -10.99 -17.01
N ASP A 43 -15.16 -11.35 -17.15
CA ASP A 43 -16.18 -10.53 -17.78
C ASP A 43 -16.97 -9.65 -16.80
N ALA A 44 -16.62 -9.68 -15.48
CA ALA A 44 -17.28 -8.84 -14.49
C ALA A 44 -16.92 -7.36 -14.69
N ARG A 45 -17.91 -6.50 -14.50
CA ARG A 45 -17.68 -5.05 -14.42
C ARG A 45 -17.32 -4.69 -12.98
N ILE A 46 -16.08 -4.29 -12.76
CA ILE A 46 -15.55 -3.94 -11.45
C ILE A 46 -15.42 -2.42 -11.33
N THR A 47 -16.22 -1.81 -10.45
CA THR A 47 -16.15 -0.39 -10.12
C THR A 47 -15.49 -0.22 -8.75
N LEU A 48 -14.44 0.59 -8.67
CA LEU A 48 -13.76 0.93 -7.42
C LEU A 48 -14.10 2.36 -7.02
N LEU A 49 -14.55 2.57 -5.77
CA LEU A 49 -14.77 3.89 -5.19
C LEU A 49 -13.72 4.16 -4.13
N ILE A 50 -12.93 5.23 -4.33
CA ILE A 50 -11.82 5.65 -3.46
C ILE A 50 -12.04 7.06 -2.90
N SER A 51 -11.29 7.40 -1.85
CA SER A 51 -11.21 8.78 -1.36
C SER A 51 -10.35 9.66 -2.26
N SER A 52 -10.58 10.98 -2.25
CA SER A 52 -9.75 11.95 -2.96
C SER A 52 -8.27 11.93 -2.56
N GLU A 53 -7.97 11.50 -1.33
CA GLU A 53 -6.59 11.30 -0.86
C GLU A 53 -5.82 10.22 -1.66
N CYS A 54 -6.56 9.33 -2.33
CA CYS A 54 -6.00 8.26 -3.15
C CYS A 54 -6.16 8.54 -4.67
N ALA A 55 -6.70 9.70 -5.06
CA ALA A 55 -7.03 10.01 -6.45
C ALA A 55 -5.83 9.88 -7.39
N ASP A 56 -4.67 10.33 -6.96
CA ASP A 56 -3.42 10.29 -7.74
C ASP A 56 -2.97 8.86 -8.07
N MET A 57 -3.45 7.86 -7.33
CA MET A 57 -3.14 6.45 -7.60
C MET A 57 -3.98 5.86 -8.74
N SER A 58 -5.09 6.50 -9.11
CA SER A 58 -6.06 5.95 -10.08
C SER A 58 -5.43 5.44 -11.38
N PRO A 59 -4.48 6.16 -12.03
CA PRO A 59 -3.92 5.71 -13.30
C PRO A 59 -3.09 4.42 -13.22
N ALA A 60 -2.71 4.00 -12.02
CA ALA A 60 -1.84 2.84 -11.79
C ALA A 60 -2.57 1.65 -11.15
N ILE A 61 -3.89 1.74 -10.93
CA ILE A 61 -4.67 0.65 -10.32
C ILE A 61 -5.14 -0.31 -11.42
N PRO A 62 -4.61 -1.55 -11.46
CA PRO A 62 -5.02 -2.53 -12.46
C PRO A 62 -6.36 -3.22 -12.10
N ASN A 63 -6.90 -3.96 -13.07
CA ASN A 63 -8.00 -4.92 -12.89
C ASN A 63 -9.34 -4.34 -12.44
N VAL A 64 -9.55 -3.03 -12.64
CA VAL A 64 -10.83 -2.36 -12.45
C VAL A 64 -11.24 -1.63 -13.73
N ASP A 65 -12.54 -1.63 -14.03
CA ASP A 65 -13.05 -1.01 -15.26
C ASP A 65 -13.40 0.47 -15.06
N ARG A 66 -13.70 0.85 -13.82
CA ARG A 66 -14.07 2.23 -13.49
C ARG A 66 -13.61 2.60 -12.10
N ILE A 67 -13.08 3.81 -11.96
CA ILE A 67 -12.73 4.39 -10.67
C ILE A 67 -13.61 5.61 -10.41
N LEU A 68 -14.26 5.63 -9.26
CA LEU A 68 -15.02 6.76 -8.75
C LEU A 68 -14.25 7.38 -7.58
N ILE A 69 -14.21 8.71 -7.53
CA ILE A 69 -13.49 9.45 -6.49
C ILE A 69 -14.51 10.26 -5.69
N THR A 70 -14.47 10.16 -4.37
CA THR A 70 -15.34 10.90 -3.46
C THR A 70 -14.56 11.93 -2.63
N GLN A 71 -15.03 13.20 -2.63
CA GLN A 71 -14.34 14.34 -2.05
C GLN A 71 -14.84 14.77 -0.66
N ARG A 72 -15.87 14.08 -0.12
CA ARG A 72 -16.53 14.45 1.16
C ARG A 72 -17.25 15.80 1.13
N ASN A 73 -17.75 16.23 -0.01
CA ASN A 73 -18.49 17.49 -0.15
C ASN A 73 -19.75 17.31 -1.02
N LEU A 74 -20.52 18.41 -1.20
CA LEU A 74 -21.74 18.42 -2.00
C LEU A 74 -21.53 18.08 -3.50
N ARG A 75 -20.30 18.19 -4.02
CA ARG A 75 -19.97 17.80 -5.41
C ARG A 75 -20.09 16.30 -5.64
N ASP A 76 -20.09 15.51 -4.56
CA ASP A 76 -20.30 14.06 -4.63
C ASP A 76 -21.74 13.66 -4.99
N ILE A 77 -22.73 14.58 -4.92
CA ILE A 77 -24.15 14.26 -5.13
C ILE A 77 -24.40 13.64 -6.50
N ALA A 78 -23.82 14.20 -7.56
CA ALA A 78 -23.96 13.64 -8.91
C ALA A 78 -23.39 12.21 -9.01
N GLY A 79 -22.24 11.97 -8.37
CA GLY A 79 -21.62 10.64 -8.26
C GLY A 79 -22.50 9.66 -7.46
N PHE A 80 -23.16 10.12 -6.41
CA PHE A 80 -24.07 9.30 -5.61
C PHE A 80 -25.34 8.95 -6.36
N ILE A 81 -25.89 9.89 -7.15
CA ILE A 81 -27.05 9.63 -8.03
C ILE A 81 -26.66 8.61 -9.11
N ALA A 82 -25.47 8.74 -9.70
CA ALA A 82 -24.97 7.78 -10.68
C ALA A 82 -24.81 6.39 -10.05
N LEU A 83 -24.23 6.31 -8.85
CA LEU A 83 -24.06 5.07 -8.10
C LEU A 83 -25.42 4.40 -7.80
N ALA A 84 -26.41 5.17 -7.37
CA ALA A 84 -27.74 4.68 -7.04
C ALA A 84 -28.54 4.16 -8.26
N ARG A 85 -28.23 4.65 -9.46
CA ARG A 85 -28.84 4.20 -10.72
C ARG A 85 -28.20 2.94 -11.29
N GLU A 86 -26.97 2.65 -10.91
CA GLU A 86 -26.30 1.41 -11.29
C GLU A 86 -26.83 0.25 -10.44
N ARG A 87 -27.08 -0.89 -11.08
CA ARG A 87 -27.52 -2.11 -10.39
C ARG A 87 -26.31 -2.99 -10.14
N PHE A 88 -25.80 -2.98 -8.90
CA PHE A 88 -24.71 -3.85 -8.51
C PHE A 88 -25.24 -5.19 -7.98
N ASP A 89 -24.57 -6.27 -8.35
CA ASP A 89 -24.82 -7.58 -7.76
C ASP A 89 -24.15 -7.70 -6.40
N TYR A 90 -22.90 -7.18 -6.31
CA TYR A 90 -22.11 -7.17 -5.09
C TYR A 90 -21.57 -5.79 -4.78
N CYS A 91 -21.56 -5.45 -3.50
CA CYS A 91 -20.79 -4.34 -2.93
C CYS A 91 -19.89 -4.89 -1.83
N ILE A 92 -18.57 -4.76 -1.97
CA ILE A 92 -17.58 -5.19 -0.98
C ILE A 92 -17.02 -3.95 -0.29
N ASP A 93 -17.21 -3.85 1.04
CA ASP A 93 -16.73 -2.71 1.82
C ASP A 93 -15.48 -3.06 2.64
N PHE A 94 -14.33 -2.56 2.19
CA PHE A 94 -13.05 -2.66 2.89
C PHE A 94 -12.87 -1.57 3.97
N THR A 95 -13.69 -0.54 3.97
CA THR A 95 -13.54 0.66 4.82
C THR A 95 -14.22 0.50 6.17
N ARG A 96 -15.49 0.09 6.20
CA ARG A 96 -16.28 -0.20 7.40
C ARG A 96 -16.56 1.02 8.31
N ASN A 97 -16.71 2.22 7.75
CA ASN A 97 -17.15 3.40 8.49
C ASN A 97 -18.58 3.81 8.08
N ASP A 98 -19.13 4.86 8.71
CA ASP A 98 -20.52 5.30 8.45
C ASP A 98 -20.70 5.74 7.00
N ARG A 99 -19.69 6.38 6.41
CA ARG A 99 -19.74 6.83 5.01
C ARG A 99 -19.74 5.67 4.04
N SER A 100 -18.87 4.67 4.23
CA SER A 100 -18.84 3.50 3.35
C SER A 100 -20.12 2.67 3.50
N ALA A 101 -20.69 2.60 4.71
CA ALA A 101 -21.99 1.97 4.95
C ALA A 101 -23.12 2.70 4.21
N PHE A 102 -23.15 4.03 4.24
CA PHE A 102 -24.11 4.83 3.48
C PHE A 102 -23.97 4.58 1.96
N LEU A 103 -22.76 4.55 1.43
CA LEU A 103 -22.49 4.26 0.02
C LEU A 103 -22.87 2.82 -0.36
N ALA A 104 -22.63 1.85 0.52
CA ALA A 104 -23.04 0.47 0.33
C ALA A 104 -24.58 0.35 0.29
N PHE A 105 -25.29 1.11 1.12
CA PHE A 105 -26.76 1.20 1.07
C PHE A 105 -27.22 1.84 -0.25
N LEU A 106 -26.66 2.99 -0.60
CA LEU A 106 -27.02 3.76 -1.78
C LEU A 106 -26.77 2.99 -3.09
N SER A 107 -25.76 2.12 -3.13
CA SER A 107 -25.45 1.28 -4.29
C SER A 107 -26.59 0.35 -4.72
N GLY A 108 -27.53 0.08 -3.83
CA GLY A 108 -28.61 -0.86 -4.08
C GLY A 108 -28.17 -2.31 -4.34
N ALA A 109 -26.89 -2.61 -4.06
CA ALA A 109 -26.32 -3.93 -4.34
C ALA A 109 -27.10 -5.05 -3.65
N ARG A 110 -27.37 -6.13 -4.41
CA ARG A 110 -28.11 -7.30 -3.91
C ARG A 110 -27.41 -7.95 -2.73
N ARG A 111 -26.07 -8.06 -2.81
CA ARG A 111 -25.21 -8.60 -1.76
C ARG A 111 -24.22 -7.54 -1.31
N ARG A 112 -24.32 -7.12 -0.06
CA ARG A 112 -23.45 -6.12 0.58
C ARG A 112 -22.57 -6.82 1.60
N VAL A 113 -21.32 -7.04 1.20
CA VAL A 113 -20.31 -7.83 1.92
C VAL A 113 -19.47 -6.92 2.80
N VAL A 114 -19.27 -7.33 4.04
CA VAL A 114 -18.40 -6.63 5.00
C VAL A 114 -17.84 -7.63 6.03
N SER A 115 -16.77 -7.23 6.71
CA SER A 115 -16.26 -7.97 7.87
C SER A 115 -17.30 -8.06 8.99
N TYR A 116 -17.41 -9.22 9.61
CA TYR A 116 -18.28 -9.47 10.77
C TYR A 116 -18.08 -8.45 11.91
N ARG A 117 -16.87 -7.91 12.05
CA ARG A 117 -16.54 -6.89 13.04
C ARG A 117 -17.47 -5.68 13.03
N VAL A 118 -18.15 -5.38 11.93
CA VAL A 118 -19.15 -4.30 11.88
C VAL A 118 -20.30 -4.55 12.85
N ARG A 119 -20.70 -5.80 13.10
CA ARG A 119 -21.76 -6.15 14.07
C ARG A 119 -21.39 -5.76 15.49
N ASP A 120 -20.10 -5.91 15.83
CA ASP A 120 -19.59 -5.57 17.17
C ASP A 120 -19.43 -4.06 17.35
N GLN A 121 -19.13 -3.35 16.25
CA GLN A 121 -18.87 -1.91 16.28
C GLN A 121 -20.12 -1.06 16.24
N SER A 122 -21.14 -1.46 15.48
CA SER A 122 -22.36 -0.64 15.28
C SER A 122 -23.53 -1.47 14.75
N LYS A 123 -24.55 -1.62 15.56
CA LYS A 123 -25.81 -2.29 15.18
C LYS A 123 -26.50 -1.58 14.00
N THR A 124 -26.41 -0.25 13.92
CA THR A 124 -27.01 0.54 12.83
C THR A 124 -26.32 0.25 11.50
N ARG A 125 -24.98 0.29 11.47
CA ARG A 125 -24.21 -0.07 10.26
C ARG A 125 -24.45 -1.51 9.85
N ALA A 126 -24.52 -2.45 10.81
CA ALA A 126 -24.73 -3.85 10.53
C ALA A 126 -26.05 -4.14 9.77
N ARG A 127 -27.10 -3.33 9.98
CA ARG A 127 -28.39 -3.48 9.26
C ARG A 127 -28.29 -3.20 7.76
N ILE A 128 -27.25 -2.50 7.32
CA ILE A 128 -27.04 -2.17 5.92
C ILE A 128 -26.50 -3.37 5.15
N TYR A 129 -25.70 -4.20 5.78
CA TYR A 129 -25.07 -5.35 5.14
C TYR A 129 -25.91 -6.62 5.32
N ASN A 130 -25.80 -7.51 4.35
CA ASN A 130 -26.52 -8.80 4.34
C ASN A 130 -25.58 -10.00 4.17
N GLN A 131 -24.26 -9.73 4.00
CA GLN A 131 -23.22 -10.76 4.01
C GLN A 131 -22.07 -10.33 4.93
N PHE A 132 -21.73 -11.19 5.88
CA PHE A 132 -20.70 -10.95 6.89
C PHE A 132 -19.63 -12.04 6.79
N VAL A 133 -18.39 -11.61 6.63
CA VAL A 133 -17.24 -12.52 6.58
C VAL A 133 -16.56 -12.53 7.96
N ASP A 134 -16.34 -13.72 8.51
CA ASP A 134 -15.63 -13.88 9.78
C ASP A 134 -14.11 -13.81 9.54
N ASN A 135 -13.65 -12.62 9.23
CA ASN A 135 -12.25 -12.26 9.13
C ASN A 135 -11.84 -11.38 10.31
N ARG A 136 -10.85 -11.81 11.07
CA ARG A 136 -10.37 -11.08 12.25
C ARG A 136 -9.07 -10.40 11.94
N MET A 137 -9.08 -9.08 11.82
CA MET A 137 -7.90 -8.26 11.54
C MET A 137 -6.74 -8.53 12.50
N ARG A 138 -7.02 -8.86 13.77
CA ARG A 138 -5.99 -9.17 14.75
C ARG A 138 -5.21 -10.45 14.44
N ASP A 139 -5.83 -11.38 13.71
CA ASP A 139 -5.29 -12.72 13.45
C ASP A 139 -4.81 -12.88 12.00
N MET A 140 -4.88 -11.82 11.19
CA MET A 140 -4.59 -11.87 9.75
C MET A 140 -3.69 -10.72 9.30
N HIS A 141 -2.93 -10.97 8.26
CA HIS A 141 -2.32 -9.89 7.47
C HIS A 141 -3.40 -9.11 6.72
N THR A 142 -3.22 -7.81 6.51
CA THR A 142 -4.23 -6.94 5.87
C THR A 142 -4.62 -7.42 4.47
N VAL A 143 -3.69 -7.97 3.68
CA VAL A 143 -4.00 -8.57 2.38
C VAL A 143 -4.95 -9.76 2.53
N ASP A 144 -4.65 -10.70 3.44
CA ASP A 144 -5.51 -11.87 3.68
C ASP A 144 -6.89 -11.46 4.20
N TYR A 145 -6.93 -10.43 5.08
CA TYR A 145 -8.16 -9.84 5.57
C TYR A 145 -9.02 -9.28 4.43
N ASN A 146 -8.40 -8.58 3.44
CA ASN A 146 -9.11 -8.03 2.29
C ASN A 146 -9.56 -9.14 1.33
N LEU A 147 -8.70 -10.12 1.04
CA LEU A 147 -9.03 -11.27 0.18
C LEU A 147 -10.20 -12.09 0.72
N ALA A 148 -10.28 -12.29 2.03
CA ALA A 148 -11.39 -13.00 2.66
C ALA A 148 -12.75 -12.36 2.34
N LEU A 149 -12.81 -11.04 2.14
CA LEU A 149 -14.07 -10.36 1.75
C LEU A 149 -14.57 -10.74 0.34
N ALA A 150 -13.75 -11.36 -0.48
CA ALA A 150 -14.16 -11.88 -1.79
C ALA A 150 -14.59 -13.37 -1.74
N GLU A 151 -14.39 -14.08 -0.63
CA GLU A 151 -14.80 -15.49 -0.47
C GLU A 151 -16.30 -15.76 -0.73
N PRO A 152 -17.24 -14.84 -0.33
CA PRO A 152 -18.66 -15.03 -0.65
C PRO A 152 -18.98 -15.04 -2.15
N LEU A 153 -18.07 -14.56 -3.00
CA LEU A 153 -18.17 -14.64 -4.45
C LEU A 153 -17.57 -15.95 -5.01
N GLY A 154 -16.91 -16.75 -4.17
CA GLY A 154 -16.24 -17.98 -4.57
C GLY A 154 -14.75 -17.85 -4.86
N VAL A 155 -14.17 -16.65 -4.66
CA VAL A 155 -12.72 -16.41 -4.85
C VAL A 155 -11.93 -17.22 -3.83
N ARG A 156 -10.95 -18.01 -4.31
CA ARG A 156 -10.05 -18.86 -3.50
C ARG A 156 -8.65 -18.86 -4.08
N ASN A 157 -7.66 -19.17 -3.25
CA ASN A 157 -6.26 -19.38 -3.67
C ASN A 157 -5.64 -18.19 -4.46
N ALA A 158 -5.97 -16.97 -4.08
CA ALA A 158 -5.45 -15.77 -4.71
C ALA A 158 -3.98 -15.47 -4.32
N SER A 159 -3.22 -14.89 -5.24
CA SER A 159 -1.91 -14.30 -4.96
C SER A 159 -2.02 -13.18 -3.93
N ARG A 160 -1.00 -13.04 -3.09
CA ARG A 160 -0.89 -11.94 -2.11
C ARG A 160 0.04 -10.83 -2.59
N ALA A 161 0.63 -10.99 -3.76
CA ALA A 161 1.49 -9.97 -4.35
C ALA A 161 0.70 -8.69 -4.64
N VAL A 162 1.20 -7.57 -4.17
CA VAL A 162 0.71 -6.26 -4.60
C VAL A 162 1.32 -5.91 -5.94
N ARG A 163 0.53 -5.32 -6.84
CA ARG A 163 0.99 -4.91 -8.17
C ARG A 163 0.40 -3.56 -8.53
N LEU A 164 1.21 -2.72 -9.15
CA LEU A 164 0.83 -1.44 -9.76
C LEU A 164 1.26 -1.45 -11.22
N GLU A 165 0.45 -0.87 -12.07
CA GLU A 165 0.77 -0.68 -13.48
C GLU A 165 1.04 0.81 -13.75
N LEU A 166 2.32 1.19 -13.67
CA LEU A 166 2.69 2.58 -13.87
C LEU A 166 2.52 2.99 -15.34
N PRO A 167 1.78 4.08 -15.62
CA PRO A 167 1.70 4.64 -16.96
C PRO A 167 3.07 5.05 -17.51
N ILE A 168 3.26 4.93 -18.83
CA ILE A 168 4.51 5.32 -19.50
C ILE A 168 4.88 6.77 -19.19
N LEU A 169 3.91 7.68 -19.19
CA LEU A 169 4.14 9.10 -18.87
C LEU A 169 4.70 9.31 -17.45
N VAL A 170 4.29 8.49 -16.49
CA VAL A 170 4.81 8.55 -15.12
C VAL A 170 6.28 8.11 -15.08
N ARG A 171 6.61 7.02 -15.77
CA ARG A 171 8.00 6.54 -15.89
C ARG A 171 8.89 7.58 -16.58
N GLU A 172 8.41 8.22 -17.64
CA GLU A 172 9.14 9.30 -18.32
C GLU A 172 9.32 10.54 -17.43
N LYS A 173 8.30 10.90 -16.63
CA LYS A 173 8.41 11.98 -15.64
C LYS A 173 9.49 11.65 -14.60
N ALA A 174 9.53 10.44 -14.08
CA ALA A 174 10.54 10.01 -13.11
C ALA A 174 11.96 10.00 -13.73
N LYS A 175 12.11 9.50 -14.97
CA LYS A 175 13.39 9.55 -15.70
C LYS A 175 13.86 10.99 -15.91
N ARG A 176 12.96 11.92 -16.27
CA ARG A 176 13.29 13.32 -16.40
C ARG A 176 13.75 13.92 -15.08
N LEU A 177 12.98 13.72 -14.00
CA LEU A 177 13.33 14.18 -12.67
C LEU A 177 14.70 13.67 -12.23
N ARG A 178 15.01 12.39 -12.53
CA ARG A 178 16.31 11.80 -12.25
C ARG A 178 17.45 12.50 -13.00
N ARG A 179 17.30 12.75 -14.31
CA ARG A 179 18.30 13.47 -15.11
C ARG A 179 18.50 14.90 -14.62
N ASP A 180 17.40 15.63 -14.40
CA ASP A 180 17.42 17.03 -13.97
C ASP A 180 18.02 17.20 -12.56
N SER A 181 18.01 16.14 -11.77
CA SER A 181 18.58 16.07 -10.42
C SER A 181 19.98 15.43 -10.41
N GLU A 182 20.57 15.13 -11.56
CA GLU A 182 21.89 14.48 -11.71
C GLU A 182 22.01 13.14 -10.93
N ILE A 183 20.94 12.32 -10.92
CA ILE A 183 20.94 11.00 -10.31
C ILE A 183 21.33 9.97 -11.38
N GLY A 184 22.42 9.24 -11.15
CA GLY A 184 22.95 8.20 -12.02
C GLY A 184 22.09 6.93 -12.05
N SER A 185 22.63 5.88 -12.68
CA SER A 185 21.92 4.59 -12.83
C SER A 185 21.83 3.80 -11.53
N HIS A 186 22.77 3.99 -10.61
CA HIS A 186 22.82 3.29 -9.33
C HIS A 186 22.52 4.27 -8.18
N PHE A 187 21.39 4.11 -7.53
CA PHE A 187 21.02 4.97 -6.41
C PHE A 187 20.22 4.23 -5.35
N ILE A 188 20.30 4.73 -4.13
CA ILE A 188 19.55 4.27 -2.96
C ILE A 188 18.61 5.39 -2.55
N ILE A 189 17.34 5.04 -2.33
CA ILE A 189 16.35 5.98 -1.79
C ILE A 189 16.24 5.79 -0.29
N PHE A 190 16.36 6.89 0.46
CA PHE A 190 16.02 6.99 1.87
C PHE A 190 14.72 7.76 2.01
N HIS A 191 13.69 7.11 2.58
CA HIS A 191 12.39 7.73 2.82
C HIS A 191 12.04 7.68 4.31
N PRO A 192 12.54 8.63 5.12
CA PRO A 192 12.29 8.67 6.56
C PRO A 192 10.90 9.20 6.95
N GLY A 193 10.13 9.70 5.96
CA GLY A 193 8.85 10.35 6.16
C GLY A 193 7.69 9.41 6.49
N SER A 194 6.75 9.90 7.26
CA SER A 194 5.47 9.26 7.54
C SER A 194 4.45 10.32 8.01
N ALA A 195 3.17 10.08 7.73
CA ALA A 195 2.09 10.91 8.27
C ALA A 195 1.94 10.81 9.81
N ARG A 196 2.72 9.94 10.48
CA ARG A 196 2.67 9.67 11.91
C ARG A 196 4.04 9.85 12.53
N VAL A 197 4.17 10.85 13.42
CA VAL A 197 5.46 11.25 14.06
C VAL A 197 6.08 10.12 14.86
N GLU A 198 5.26 9.27 15.50
CA GLU A 198 5.74 8.14 16.28
C GLU A 198 6.46 7.07 15.45
N LYS A 199 6.40 7.18 14.12
CA LYS A 199 7.16 6.34 13.18
C LYS A 199 8.47 6.99 12.71
N PHE A 200 8.76 8.20 13.14
CA PHE A 200 10.03 8.84 12.81
C PHE A 200 11.17 8.16 13.58
N TRP A 201 12.19 7.80 12.86
CA TRP A 201 13.44 7.36 13.45
C TRP A 201 14.36 8.56 13.67
N ASP A 202 15.27 8.45 14.63
CA ASP A 202 16.16 9.55 15.05
C ASP A 202 16.96 10.12 13.86
N PRO A 203 16.97 11.47 13.66
CA PRO A 203 17.67 12.11 12.53
C PRO A 203 19.18 11.84 12.52
N ALA A 204 19.83 11.71 13.68
CA ALA A 204 21.26 11.42 13.74
C ALA A 204 21.56 9.99 13.28
N ARG A 205 20.67 9.05 13.60
CA ARG A 205 20.79 7.66 13.13
C ARG A 205 20.57 7.54 11.64
N TRP A 206 19.59 8.27 11.06
CA TRP A 206 19.41 8.38 9.62
C TRP A 206 20.69 8.90 8.96
N ALA A 207 21.26 9.99 9.49
CA ALA A 207 22.48 10.57 8.94
C ALA A 207 23.67 9.60 9.03
N GLN A 208 23.79 8.80 10.10
CA GLN A 208 24.84 7.77 10.22
C GLN A 208 24.71 6.71 9.12
N VAL A 209 23.48 6.18 8.89
CA VAL A 209 23.23 5.17 7.86
C VAL A 209 23.49 5.74 6.46
N ILE A 210 23.03 6.97 6.19
CA ILE A 210 23.26 7.68 4.91
C ILE A 210 24.77 7.90 4.68
N ASN A 211 25.49 8.35 5.71
CA ASN A 211 26.93 8.57 5.62
C ASN A 211 27.70 7.26 5.37
N HIS A 212 27.24 6.15 5.95
CA HIS A 212 27.81 4.83 5.68
C HIS A 212 27.57 4.40 4.23
N ALA A 213 26.34 4.50 3.74
CA ALA A 213 26.01 4.18 2.35
C ALA A 213 26.83 5.01 1.34
N GLY A 214 27.10 6.28 1.67
CA GLY A 214 27.93 7.18 0.85
C GLY A 214 29.44 6.92 0.90
N GLN A 215 29.91 5.87 1.58
CA GLN A 215 31.30 5.43 1.45
C GLN A 215 31.56 4.77 0.10
N ASN A 216 30.54 4.17 -0.50
CA ASN A 216 30.59 3.69 -1.89
C ASN A 216 30.30 4.85 -2.84
N THR A 217 31.30 5.25 -3.61
CA THR A 217 31.20 6.40 -4.54
C THR A 217 30.38 6.13 -5.80
N ASP A 218 30.08 4.86 -6.09
CA ASP A 218 29.36 4.46 -7.29
C ASP A 218 27.83 4.48 -7.11
N VAL A 219 27.34 4.94 -5.96
CA VAL A 219 25.93 4.95 -5.62
C VAL A 219 25.48 6.35 -5.20
N ASP A 220 24.51 6.91 -5.90
CA ASP A 220 23.88 8.16 -5.49
C ASP A 220 22.90 7.95 -4.34
N LEU A 221 22.89 8.90 -3.42
CA LEU A 221 22.02 8.91 -2.26
C LEU A 221 20.86 9.88 -2.52
N VAL A 222 19.65 9.38 -2.46
CA VAL A 222 18.43 10.16 -2.72
C VAL A 222 17.57 10.19 -1.47
N LEU A 223 17.21 11.39 -1.03
CA LEU A 223 16.33 11.61 0.12
C LEU A 223 14.94 12.02 -0.39
N THR A 224 13.91 11.35 0.11
CA THR A 224 12.52 11.63 -0.26
C THR A 224 11.64 11.73 0.99
N SER A 225 10.57 12.50 0.92
CA SER A 225 9.49 12.55 1.94
C SER A 225 8.22 13.13 1.36
N GLY A 226 7.14 13.12 2.12
CA GLY A 226 5.96 13.93 1.85
C GLY A 226 6.25 15.44 1.98
N ALA A 227 5.29 16.27 1.55
CA ALA A 227 5.38 17.72 1.59
C ALA A 227 4.90 18.35 2.91
N SER A 228 4.49 17.55 3.90
CA SER A 228 4.00 18.08 5.16
C SER A 228 5.11 18.80 5.94
N ARG A 229 4.75 19.90 6.64
CA ARG A 229 5.72 20.69 7.39
C ARG A 229 6.54 19.86 8.39
N ILE A 230 5.90 18.87 9.04
CA ILE A 230 6.57 18.05 10.04
C ILE A 230 7.60 17.11 9.42
N GLU A 231 7.30 16.56 8.23
CA GLU A 231 8.27 15.75 7.48
C GLU A 231 9.42 16.61 6.99
N GLN A 232 9.14 17.81 6.46
CA GLN A 232 10.18 18.73 5.99
C GLN A 232 11.14 19.16 7.11
N LEU A 233 10.64 19.39 8.33
CA LEU A 233 11.50 19.67 9.49
C LEU A 233 12.38 18.45 9.82
N HIS A 234 11.82 17.25 9.84
CA HIS A 234 12.57 16.02 10.08
C HIS A 234 13.67 15.81 9.02
N ILE A 235 13.36 16.06 7.75
CA ILE A 235 14.34 16.03 6.66
C ILE A 235 15.47 17.06 6.86
N ALA A 236 15.13 18.28 7.25
CA ALA A 236 16.11 19.33 7.49
C ALA A 236 17.11 18.93 8.60
N GLU A 237 16.64 18.30 9.69
CA GLU A 237 17.49 17.79 10.76
C GLU A 237 18.42 16.65 10.29
N ILE A 238 17.92 15.74 9.45
CA ILE A 238 18.74 14.67 8.84
C ILE A 238 19.84 15.27 7.98
N LYS A 239 19.48 16.20 7.09
CA LYS A 239 20.43 16.87 6.19
C LYS A 239 21.53 17.62 6.95
N ALA A 240 21.18 18.33 8.02
CA ALA A 240 22.14 19.07 8.85
C ALA A 240 23.19 18.16 9.49
N LYS A 241 22.91 16.88 9.67
CA LYS A 241 23.81 15.88 10.27
C LYS A 241 24.50 14.99 9.21
N THR A 242 24.03 15.05 7.96
CA THR A 242 24.60 14.27 6.85
C THR A 242 25.84 14.96 6.29
N ARG A 243 26.93 14.20 6.14
CA ARG A 243 28.24 14.70 5.66
C ARG A 243 28.51 14.38 4.19
N ARG A 244 27.66 13.56 3.58
CA ARG A 244 27.78 13.12 2.19
C ARG A 244 26.85 13.93 1.29
N ARG A 245 27.23 14.05 0.01
CA ARG A 245 26.30 14.60 -0.99
C ARG A 245 25.05 13.71 -1.03
N ILE A 246 23.90 14.33 -0.92
CA ILE A 246 22.61 13.69 -1.04
C ILE A 246 21.69 14.52 -1.95
N VAL A 247 21.02 13.87 -2.86
CA VAL A 247 20.02 14.53 -3.72
C VAL A 247 18.69 14.58 -2.96
N ASP A 248 18.24 15.79 -2.67
CA ASP A 248 17.01 16.02 -1.92
C ASP A 248 15.81 16.20 -2.86
N LEU A 249 14.93 15.19 -2.88
CA LEU A 249 13.65 15.21 -3.60
C LEU A 249 12.44 15.28 -2.65
N SER A 250 12.65 15.68 -1.39
CA SER A 250 11.60 15.73 -0.36
C SER A 250 10.50 16.73 -0.74
N GLY A 251 9.26 16.26 -0.79
CA GLY A 251 8.09 17.04 -1.20
C GLY A 251 8.02 17.38 -2.70
N ARG A 252 8.93 16.85 -3.53
CA ARG A 252 9.03 17.14 -4.97
C ARG A 252 8.40 16.04 -5.86
N THR A 253 7.90 14.97 -5.27
CA THR A 253 7.29 13.85 -6.00
C THR A 253 5.84 13.64 -5.56
N ASP A 254 4.96 13.40 -6.52
CA ASP A 254 3.70 12.71 -6.24
C ASP A 254 3.96 11.21 -6.02
N LEU A 255 2.94 10.48 -5.58
CA LEU A 255 3.08 9.06 -5.23
C LEU A 255 3.46 8.18 -6.42
N LEU A 256 2.93 8.45 -7.61
CA LEU A 256 3.25 7.64 -8.79
C LEU A 256 4.66 7.94 -9.32
N THR A 257 5.08 9.20 -9.28
CA THR A 257 6.46 9.58 -9.63
C THR A 257 7.44 8.95 -8.64
N LEU A 258 7.10 8.93 -7.34
CA LEU A 258 7.91 8.24 -6.33
C LEU A 258 7.97 6.73 -6.59
N ALA A 259 6.84 6.09 -6.94
CA ALA A 259 6.81 4.67 -7.29
C ALA A 259 7.72 4.36 -8.50
N ALA A 260 7.71 5.22 -9.52
CA ALA A 260 8.57 5.06 -10.70
C ALA A 260 10.06 5.33 -10.41
N LEU A 261 10.39 6.16 -9.43
CA LEU A 261 11.76 6.30 -8.92
C LEU A 261 12.18 5.07 -8.12
N ILE A 262 11.29 4.56 -7.26
CA ILE A 262 11.52 3.33 -6.48
C ILE A 262 11.75 2.14 -7.42
N GLU A 263 10.97 2.00 -8.49
CA GLU A 263 11.14 0.95 -9.54
C GLU A 263 12.57 0.92 -10.10
N GLN A 264 13.24 2.07 -10.18
CA GLN A 264 14.58 2.22 -10.75
C GLN A 264 15.69 2.17 -9.68
N ALA A 265 15.33 2.25 -8.40
CA ALA A 265 16.29 2.29 -7.32
C ALA A 265 16.89 0.89 -7.04
N ARG A 266 18.16 0.86 -6.67
CA ARG A 266 18.80 -0.37 -6.19
C ARG A 266 18.23 -0.84 -4.86
N LEU A 267 17.84 0.09 -3.99
CA LEU A 267 17.35 -0.16 -2.64
C LEU A 267 16.48 1.00 -2.16
N LEU A 268 15.42 0.67 -1.45
CA LEU A 268 14.68 1.62 -0.63
C LEU A 268 14.95 1.33 0.86
N VAL A 269 15.31 2.36 1.63
CA VAL A 269 15.35 2.30 3.10
C VAL A 269 14.26 3.22 3.64
N THR A 270 13.28 2.67 4.36
CA THR A 270 12.10 3.42 4.76
C THR A 270 11.55 3.00 6.12
N VAL A 271 10.65 3.77 6.66
CA VAL A 271 9.81 3.38 7.80
C VAL A 271 8.51 2.74 7.30
N ASP A 272 7.71 2.17 8.19
CA ASP A 272 6.36 1.66 7.90
C ASP A 272 5.43 2.80 7.42
N SER A 273 5.45 3.06 6.12
CA SER A 273 4.69 4.11 5.42
C SER A 273 4.32 3.69 3.99
N ALA A 274 3.60 4.53 3.24
CA ALA A 274 3.14 4.19 1.90
C ALA A 274 4.27 3.76 0.92
N PRO A 275 5.47 4.38 0.90
CA PRO A 275 6.57 3.95 0.04
C PRO A 275 7.01 2.49 0.20
N MET A 276 6.88 1.92 1.41
CA MET A 276 7.11 0.49 1.64
C MET A 276 6.21 -0.38 0.74
N HIS A 277 4.94 -0.02 0.61
CA HIS A 277 3.99 -0.75 -0.23
C HIS A 277 4.22 -0.48 -1.72
N LEU A 278 4.68 0.73 -2.09
CA LEU A 278 5.09 1.04 -3.46
C LEU A 278 6.29 0.18 -3.86
N ALA A 279 7.31 0.07 -3.00
CA ALA A 279 8.47 -0.78 -3.27
C ALA A 279 8.09 -2.27 -3.41
N ALA A 280 7.16 -2.74 -2.58
CA ALA A 280 6.63 -4.11 -2.72
C ALA A 280 5.94 -4.32 -4.08
N ALA A 281 5.14 -3.34 -4.53
CA ALA A 281 4.46 -3.40 -5.81
C ALA A 281 5.41 -3.34 -7.00
N MET A 282 6.55 -2.65 -6.86
CA MET A 282 7.60 -2.53 -7.89
C MET A 282 8.67 -3.63 -7.77
N GLN A 283 8.56 -4.53 -6.80
CA GLN A 283 9.56 -5.57 -6.51
C GLN A 283 10.97 -5.01 -6.24
N THR A 284 11.05 -3.77 -5.76
CA THR A 284 12.30 -3.12 -5.40
C THR A 284 12.78 -3.65 -4.05
N PRO A 285 14.06 -4.05 -3.92
CA PRO A 285 14.66 -4.42 -2.64
C PRO A 285 14.47 -3.33 -1.60
N GLN A 286 14.09 -3.70 -0.36
CA GLN A 286 13.85 -2.71 0.67
C GLN A 286 14.22 -3.16 2.08
N VAL A 287 14.67 -2.20 2.89
CA VAL A 287 14.83 -2.31 4.34
C VAL A 287 13.77 -1.44 5.01
N VAL A 288 12.94 -2.05 5.84
CA VAL A 288 11.80 -1.37 6.48
C VAL A 288 11.92 -1.37 7.99
N LEU A 289 11.83 -0.17 8.58
CA LEU A 289 11.89 0.05 10.02
C LEU A 289 10.48 0.10 10.60
N PHE A 290 10.14 -0.87 11.43
CA PHE A 290 8.90 -0.94 12.17
C PHE A 290 9.10 -0.53 13.63
N GLY A 291 8.28 0.37 14.11
CA GLY A 291 8.24 0.81 15.50
C GLY A 291 6.93 0.43 16.19
N PRO A 292 5.99 1.40 16.34
CA PRO A 292 4.76 1.23 17.13
C PRO A 292 3.69 0.36 16.46
N THR A 293 3.92 -0.11 15.24
CA THR A 293 3.00 -0.97 14.48
C THR A 293 3.50 -2.40 14.45
N ASN A 294 2.58 -3.37 14.44
CA ASN A 294 2.94 -4.77 14.32
C ASN A 294 3.18 -5.13 12.84
N PRO A 295 4.40 -5.56 12.46
CA PRO A 295 4.71 -5.95 11.07
C PRO A 295 3.92 -7.16 10.59
N PHE A 296 3.40 -8.01 11.49
CA PHE A 296 2.52 -9.11 11.12
C PHE A 296 1.38 -8.65 10.21
N HIS A 297 0.76 -7.51 10.49
CA HIS A 297 -0.41 -7.03 9.77
C HIS A 297 -0.07 -6.24 8.49
N TRP A 298 1.12 -5.60 8.44
CA TRP A 298 1.38 -4.56 7.44
C TRP A 298 2.64 -4.76 6.59
N ARG A 299 3.52 -5.70 6.97
CA ARG A 299 4.76 -5.90 6.24
C ARG A 299 4.53 -6.16 4.75
N PRO A 300 5.48 -5.81 3.88
CA PRO A 300 5.48 -6.27 2.50
C PRO A 300 5.45 -7.80 2.43
N ARG A 301 4.71 -8.32 1.48
CA ARG A 301 4.65 -9.77 1.21
C ARG A 301 5.00 -10.04 -0.24
N GLU A 302 5.57 -11.20 -0.51
CA GLU A 302 5.97 -11.63 -1.86
C GLU A 302 6.81 -10.55 -2.57
N SER A 303 7.76 -9.94 -1.83
CA SER A 303 8.68 -8.91 -2.32
C SER A 303 10.01 -8.96 -1.55
N PRO A 304 11.14 -8.52 -2.14
CA PRO A 304 12.46 -8.55 -1.51
C PRO A 304 12.54 -7.51 -0.38
N SER A 305 12.13 -7.90 0.84
CA SER A 305 12.00 -6.98 1.96
C SER A 305 12.61 -7.53 3.24
N LEU A 306 13.46 -6.75 3.90
CA LEU A 306 13.98 -7.03 5.23
C LEU A 306 13.34 -6.11 6.26
N ILE A 307 12.78 -6.69 7.31
CA ILE A 307 12.02 -5.98 8.34
C ILE A 307 12.84 -5.90 9.62
N LEU A 308 13.05 -4.69 10.13
CA LEU A 308 13.71 -4.44 11.41
C LEU A 308 12.70 -3.90 12.43
N GLN A 309 12.75 -4.42 13.66
CA GLN A 309 11.93 -3.93 14.77
C GLN A 309 12.61 -4.15 16.12
N GLY A 310 12.44 -3.20 17.03
CA GLY A 310 12.96 -3.33 18.39
C GLY A 310 14.50 -3.38 18.43
N LYS A 311 15.05 -4.15 19.37
CA LYS A 311 16.50 -4.29 19.59
C LYS A 311 17.14 -5.40 18.74
N SER A 312 16.40 -5.99 17.81
CA SER A 312 16.98 -7.05 16.97
C SER A 312 18.15 -6.51 16.14
N ALA A 313 19.27 -7.22 16.18
CA ALA A 313 20.45 -6.90 15.37
C ALA A 313 20.31 -7.42 13.93
N ILE A 314 19.38 -8.33 13.67
CA ILE A 314 19.11 -8.95 12.38
C ILE A 314 17.65 -8.75 11.98
N PRO A 315 17.32 -8.81 10.68
CA PRO A 315 15.95 -8.77 10.21
C PRO A 315 15.07 -9.85 10.81
N LEU A 316 13.82 -9.52 11.05
CA LEU A 316 12.82 -10.47 11.54
C LEU A 316 12.50 -11.52 10.47
N THR A 317 12.45 -12.78 10.87
CA THR A 317 12.04 -13.92 10.03
C THR A 317 10.65 -14.44 10.42
N GLU A 318 10.23 -14.20 11.65
CA GLU A 318 8.93 -14.64 12.17
C GLU A 318 8.05 -13.45 12.53
N PHE A 319 6.75 -13.59 12.27
CA PHE A 319 5.76 -12.55 12.49
C PHE A 319 4.52 -13.15 13.14
N THR A 320 4.11 -12.60 14.28
CA THR A 320 2.97 -13.09 15.04
C THR A 320 1.92 -12.02 15.29
N PRO A 321 0.63 -12.36 15.40
CA PRO A 321 -0.44 -11.42 15.71
C PRO A 321 -0.24 -10.64 17.01
N VAL A 322 0.41 -11.26 17.98
CA VAL A 322 0.65 -10.72 19.33
C VAL A 322 2.05 -10.13 19.50
N GLN A 323 2.76 -9.88 18.40
CA GLN A 323 4.11 -9.30 18.44
C GLN A 323 4.12 -7.97 19.20
N PRO A 324 5.07 -7.77 20.12
CA PRO A 324 5.19 -6.53 20.88
C PRO A 324 5.40 -5.31 19.98
N ARG A 325 4.92 -4.16 20.42
CA ARG A 325 5.21 -2.88 19.78
C ARG A 325 6.42 -2.26 20.44
N PHE A 326 7.31 -1.71 19.63
CA PHE A 326 8.53 -1.09 20.10
C PHE A 326 8.62 0.36 19.60
N PRO A 327 9.23 1.28 20.36
CA PRO A 327 9.56 2.59 19.85
C PRO A 327 10.65 2.51 18.80
N MET A 328 10.64 3.42 17.83
CA MET A 328 11.65 3.51 16.77
C MET A 328 13.08 3.63 17.32
N SER A 329 13.22 4.26 18.50
CA SER A 329 14.52 4.45 19.15
C SER A 329 15.27 3.17 19.51
N GLN A 330 14.61 2.02 19.53
CA GLN A 330 15.26 0.74 19.81
C GLN A 330 15.98 0.15 18.60
N ILE A 331 15.68 0.57 17.38
CA ILE A 331 16.36 0.09 16.17
C ILE A 331 17.76 0.73 16.13
N SER A 332 18.79 -0.09 16.05
CA SER A 332 20.19 0.38 15.97
C SER A 332 20.59 0.72 14.53
N THR A 333 21.55 1.61 14.36
CA THR A 333 22.17 1.91 13.07
C THR A 333 22.88 0.70 12.47
N ASP A 334 23.55 -0.10 13.29
CA ASP A 334 24.27 -1.28 12.84
C ASP A 334 23.34 -2.35 12.27
N ALA A 335 22.13 -2.53 12.87
CA ALA A 335 21.12 -3.42 12.32
C ALA A 335 20.64 -2.97 10.92
N VAL A 336 20.43 -1.64 10.73
CA VAL A 336 20.04 -1.09 9.43
C VAL A 336 21.14 -1.25 8.40
N ILE A 337 22.37 -0.93 8.75
CA ILE A 337 23.55 -1.09 7.88
C ILE A 337 23.75 -2.56 7.50
N GLY A 338 23.65 -3.47 8.47
CA GLY A 338 23.75 -4.91 8.23
C GLY A 338 22.66 -5.42 7.29
N ALA A 339 21.41 -4.94 7.46
CA ALA A 339 20.31 -5.28 6.56
C ALA A 339 20.52 -4.74 5.14
N MET A 340 21.00 -3.50 4.97
CA MET A 340 21.29 -2.90 3.66
C MET A 340 22.37 -3.68 2.88
N ASN A 341 23.33 -4.27 3.57
CA ASN A 341 24.43 -5.06 2.96
C ASN A 341 24.08 -6.55 2.81
N SER A 342 22.87 -6.97 3.21
CA SER A 342 22.49 -8.38 3.19
C SER A 342 22.30 -8.90 1.76
N PRO A 343 22.95 -10.02 1.38
CA PRO A 343 22.75 -10.66 0.08
C PRO A 343 21.31 -11.15 -0.13
N LEU A 344 20.54 -11.36 0.95
CA LEU A 344 19.15 -11.79 0.89
C LEU A 344 18.24 -10.79 0.16
N LEU A 345 18.59 -9.50 0.16
CA LEU A 345 17.84 -8.48 -0.59
C LEU A 345 17.94 -8.65 -2.11
N PHE A 346 19.03 -9.18 -2.59
CA PHE A 346 19.35 -9.21 -4.02
C PHE A 346 19.23 -10.62 -4.62
N ALA A 347 19.09 -11.66 -3.79
CA ALA A 347 18.95 -13.04 -4.26
C ALA A 347 17.63 -13.26 -5.04
N ALA A 348 16.55 -12.57 -4.68
CA ALA A 348 15.25 -12.69 -5.34
C ALA A 348 15.19 -12.04 -6.74
N THR A 349 16.09 -11.10 -7.04
CA THR A 349 16.13 -10.39 -8.34
C THR A 349 16.87 -11.14 -9.44
N GLN A 350 17.54 -12.25 -9.12
CA GLN A 350 18.29 -13.07 -10.09
C GLN A 350 17.48 -14.26 -10.63
N SER A 351 16.26 -14.47 -10.16
CA SER A 351 15.41 -15.62 -10.49
C SER A 351 14.19 -15.28 -11.36
N SER A 352 14.12 -14.08 -11.92
CA SER A 352 12.98 -13.61 -12.76
C SER A 352 13.42 -13.24 -14.17
#